data_7f351d47b997037b201d2ecf035c5722
#
_entry.id   7f351d47b997037b201d2ecf035c5722
#
_cell.length_a   1.000
_cell.length_b   1.000
_cell.length_c   1.000
_cell.angle_alpha   90.00
_cell.angle_beta   90.00
_cell.angle_gamma   90.00
#
_symmetry.space_group_name_H-M   'P 1'
#
loop_
_entity.id
_entity.type
_entity.pdbx_description
1 polymer ?
#
loop_
_entity_poly.entity_id
_entity_poly.type
_entity_poly.pdbx_seq_one_letter_code
_entity_poly.pdbx_strand_id
1 'polypeptide(L)'
;YTGLYVVYDEFSKYLEANIKEASVSDTKTLQDFAEKCNRSGSMQLHLMLISHKEISNYIDTLPKQKVDGWRGVSERFKHIHLNNNFSQTYEIIASVIQKEPTKWARFQKNHQKDLEELLGRYKNHPLFSANSTELETAIMGCYPLHPVSTFILPRLSERVAQNERTLFTFLSAEGTSTLRSFIDVYDDDSFNLITPDEIYDYFEPLFKKETFGGEIHDIYLLTSAILSSLAVHSLEAKIVKTLSLIYVLEQFERLKPTKDEIVGVYSSSFSVKDINAAIDNLIEKEYVIYL
;
A
#
# COMPACT_ATOMS: atom_id res chain seq x y z
N TYR A 1 -2.66 36.12 -23.21
CA TYR A 1 -1.91 35.14 -22.41
C TYR A 1 -0.71 35.82 -21.79
N THR A 2 -0.48 35.63 -20.50
CA THR A 2 0.63 36.24 -19.73
C THR A 2 1.82 35.30 -19.54
N GLY A 3 1.69 34.03 -19.98
CA GLY A 3 2.74 33.04 -19.88
C GLY A 3 2.36 31.69 -20.47
N LEU A 4 3.32 30.77 -20.47
CA LEU A 4 3.18 29.37 -20.88
C LEU A 4 3.60 28.46 -19.73
N TYR A 5 2.79 27.45 -19.44
CA TYR A 5 3.09 26.41 -18.48
C TYR A 5 3.15 25.07 -19.23
N VAL A 6 4.30 24.41 -19.18
CA VAL A 6 4.55 23.11 -19.81
C VAL A 6 4.64 22.06 -18.72
N VAL A 7 3.81 21.03 -18.81
CA VAL A 7 3.86 19.85 -17.93
C VAL A 7 4.29 18.67 -18.77
N TYR A 8 5.38 18.02 -18.37
CA TYR A 8 5.80 16.74 -18.94
C TYR A 8 5.58 15.66 -17.91
N ASP A 9 4.42 15.01 -18.04
CA ASP A 9 4.06 13.86 -17.21
C ASP A 9 4.83 12.62 -17.65
N GLU A 10 5.03 11.69 -16.71
CA GLU A 10 5.79 10.44 -16.93
C GLU A 10 7.22 10.68 -17.49
N PHE A 11 7.89 11.73 -17.05
CA PHE A 11 9.28 11.99 -17.42
C PHE A 11 10.20 10.82 -17.07
N SER A 12 9.83 10.00 -16.10
CA SER A 12 10.49 8.72 -15.78
C SER A 12 10.64 7.81 -16.99
N LYS A 13 9.59 7.66 -17.81
CA LYS A 13 9.62 6.81 -19.02
C LYS A 13 10.61 7.35 -20.06
N TYR A 14 10.66 8.68 -20.18
CA TYR A 14 11.67 9.30 -21.04
C TYR A 14 13.09 9.00 -20.55
N LEU A 15 13.34 9.11 -19.24
CA LEU A 15 14.64 8.79 -18.67
C LEU A 15 14.99 7.31 -18.88
N GLU A 16 14.09 6.39 -18.56
CA GLU A 16 14.32 4.94 -18.74
C GLU A 16 14.66 4.57 -20.19
N ALA A 17 13.97 5.16 -21.15
CA ALA A 17 14.19 4.88 -22.56
C ALA A 17 15.46 5.54 -23.12
N ASN A 18 15.81 6.74 -22.69
CA ASN A 18 16.79 7.58 -23.38
C ASN A 18 18.04 7.93 -22.57
N ILE A 19 18.04 7.73 -21.24
CA ILE A 19 19.13 8.25 -20.37
C ILE A 19 20.52 7.70 -20.74
N LYS A 20 20.59 6.44 -21.20
CA LYS A 20 21.84 5.81 -21.65
C LYS A 20 22.31 6.31 -23.00
N GLU A 21 21.38 6.69 -23.87
CA GLU A 21 21.65 7.10 -25.25
C GLU A 21 21.71 8.62 -25.41
N ALA A 22 21.10 9.36 -24.47
CA ALA A 22 21.09 10.82 -24.52
C ALA A 22 22.47 11.40 -24.74
N SER A 23 22.56 12.29 -25.74
CA SER A 23 23.76 13.01 -26.06
C SER A 23 23.97 14.20 -25.10
N VAL A 24 25.18 14.77 -25.12
CA VAL A 24 25.46 16.04 -24.40
C VAL A 24 24.55 17.15 -24.89
N SER A 25 24.17 17.13 -26.19
CA SER A 25 23.25 18.11 -26.79
C SER A 25 21.84 18.02 -26.17
N ASP A 26 21.34 16.80 -25.86
CA ASP A 26 20.01 16.61 -25.33
C ASP A 26 19.91 17.12 -23.90
N THR A 27 20.88 16.79 -23.05
CA THR A 27 20.95 17.33 -21.69
C THR A 27 21.11 18.84 -21.69
N LYS A 28 21.90 19.41 -22.64
CA LYS A 28 22.05 20.85 -22.78
C LYS A 28 20.75 21.53 -23.19
N THR A 29 19.97 20.93 -24.07
CA THR A 29 18.66 21.47 -24.48
C THR A 29 17.69 21.58 -23.27
N LEU A 30 17.65 20.59 -22.40
CA LEU A 30 16.87 20.66 -21.17
C LEU A 30 17.38 21.72 -20.18
N GLN A 31 18.71 21.85 -20.05
CA GLN A 31 19.33 22.91 -19.26
C GLN A 31 18.97 24.29 -19.78
N ASP A 32 19.13 24.51 -21.09
CA ASP A 32 18.82 25.79 -21.74
C ASP A 32 17.33 26.14 -21.58
N PHE A 33 16.46 25.15 -21.66
CA PHE A 33 15.01 25.35 -21.44
C PHE A 33 14.71 25.76 -19.99
N ALA A 34 15.28 25.06 -19.01
CA ALA A 34 15.16 25.41 -17.60
C ALA A 34 15.70 26.82 -17.31
N GLU A 35 16.83 27.20 -17.92
CA GLU A 35 17.37 28.55 -17.79
C GLU A 35 16.46 29.61 -18.41
N LYS A 36 15.84 29.34 -19.57
CA LYS A 36 14.84 30.25 -20.15
C LYS A 36 13.62 30.42 -19.21
N CYS A 37 13.18 29.36 -18.54
CA CYS A 37 12.11 29.46 -17.53
C CYS A 37 12.52 30.39 -16.40
N ASN A 38 13.73 30.23 -15.86
CA ASN A 38 14.24 31.04 -14.74
C ASN A 38 14.46 32.52 -15.12
N ARG A 39 14.71 32.80 -16.38
CA ARG A 39 14.94 34.18 -16.92
C ARG A 39 13.68 34.79 -17.54
N SER A 40 12.55 34.08 -17.53
CA SER A 40 11.30 34.58 -18.08
C SER A 40 10.80 35.77 -17.27
N GLY A 41 10.52 36.89 -17.95
CA GLY A 41 10.08 38.13 -17.34
C GLY A 41 8.54 38.22 -17.24
N SER A 42 7.96 39.26 -17.80
CA SER A 42 6.52 39.51 -17.82
C SER A 42 5.73 38.44 -18.59
N MET A 43 6.34 37.81 -19.60
CA MET A 43 5.81 36.62 -20.27
C MET A 43 6.44 35.38 -19.64
N GLN A 44 5.77 34.85 -18.64
CA GLN A 44 6.31 33.74 -17.85
C GLN A 44 6.32 32.42 -18.60
N LEU A 45 7.42 31.66 -18.43
CA LEU A 45 7.57 30.31 -18.95
C LEU A 45 7.90 29.38 -17.79
N HIS A 46 7.12 28.34 -17.63
CA HIS A 46 7.31 27.31 -16.59
C HIS A 46 7.38 25.92 -17.21
N LEU A 47 8.27 25.09 -16.68
CA LEU A 47 8.39 23.67 -17.01
C LEU A 47 8.29 22.84 -15.75
N MET A 48 7.36 21.90 -15.72
CA MET A 48 7.20 20.89 -14.67
C MET A 48 7.49 19.52 -15.28
N LEU A 49 8.43 18.80 -14.67
CA LEU A 49 8.75 17.41 -14.98
C LEU A 49 8.24 16.54 -13.85
N ILE A 50 7.37 15.55 -14.15
CA ILE A 50 6.82 14.62 -13.15
C ILE A 50 7.52 13.28 -13.32
N SER A 51 8.15 12.79 -12.25
CA SER A 51 8.96 11.58 -12.25
C SER A 51 8.71 10.76 -10.99
N HIS A 52 8.72 9.43 -11.09
CA HIS A 52 8.58 8.52 -9.95
C HIS A 52 9.83 8.46 -9.06
N LYS A 53 10.99 8.73 -9.64
CA LYS A 53 12.29 8.73 -8.95
C LYS A 53 13.05 9.97 -9.32
N GLU A 54 14.00 10.38 -8.50
CA GLU A 54 14.93 11.45 -8.83
C GLU A 54 15.82 11.08 -10.01
N ILE A 55 16.26 12.06 -10.77
CA ILE A 55 17.21 11.87 -11.88
C ILE A 55 18.48 11.16 -11.39
N SER A 56 18.93 11.46 -10.17
CA SER A 56 20.07 10.82 -9.51
C SER A 56 19.98 9.29 -9.53
N ASN A 57 18.80 8.73 -9.30
CA ASN A 57 18.59 7.27 -9.24
C ASN A 57 18.71 6.56 -10.61
N TYR A 58 18.70 7.32 -11.71
CA TYR A 58 18.85 6.77 -13.06
C TYR A 58 20.27 6.87 -13.60
N ILE A 59 21.12 7.69 -12.99
CA ILE A 59 22.46 8.03 -13.53
C ILE A 59 23.62 7.27 -12.88
N ASP A 60 23.40 6.54 -11.79
CA ASP A 60 24.47 5.91 -10.99
C ASP A 60 25.37 4.96 -11.79
N THR A 61 24.86 4.36 -12.86
CA THR A 61 25.60 3.41 -13.72
C THR A 61 26.17 4.02 -14.99
N LEU A 62 26.00 5.35 -15.19
CA LEU A 62 26.42 6.02 -16.42
C LEU A 62 27.88 6.47 -16.38
N PRO A 63 28.53 6.64 -17.55
CA PRO A 63 29.85 7.29 -17.63
C PRO A 63 29.83 8.71 -17.07
N LYS A 64 30.93 9.11 -16.41
CA LYS A 64 31.04 10.38 -15.67
C LYS A 64 30.54 11.61 -16.47
N GLN A 65 30.86 11.69 -17.74
CA GLN A 65 30.46 12.82 -18.59
C GLN A 65 28.94 12.93 -18.74
N LYS A 66 28.23 11.78 -18.82
CA LYS A 66 26.78 11.76 -18.87
C LYS A 66 26.16 12.06 -17.50
N VAL A 67 26.76 11.56 -16.42
CA VAL A 67 26.38 11.89 -15.04
C VAL A 67 26.42 13.40 -14.83
N ASP A 68 27.51 14.05 -15.21
CA ASP A 68 27.69 15.52 -15.06
C ASP A 68 26.63 16.28 -15.88
N GLY A 69 26.32 15.83 -17.10
CA GLY A 69 25.27 16.43 -17.93
C GLY A 69 23.87 16.36 -17.26
N TRP A 70 23.47 15.21 -16.77
CA TRP A 70 22.19 15.02 -16.11
C TRP A 70 22.10 15.68 -14.73
N ARG A 71 23.21 15.71 -13.99
CA ARG A 71 23.31 16.47 -12.74
C ARG A 71 23.10 17.95 -12.99
N GLY A 72 23.71 18.49 -14.06
CA GLY A 72 23.50 19.87 -14.50
C GLY A 72 22.06 20.17 -14.92
N VAL A 73 21.27 19.19 -15.41
CA VAL A 73 19.82 19.33 -15.60
C VAL A 73 19.14 19.43 -14.24
N SER A 74 19.38 18.45 -13.36
CA SER A 74 18.71 18.34 -12.05
C SER A 74 18.89 19.61 -11.20
N GLU A 75 20.09 20.18 -11.17
CA GLU A 75 20.40 21.37 -10.39
C GLU A 75 19.65 22.66 -10.82
N ARG A 76 19.08 22.66 -12.03
CA ARG A 76 18.30 23.80 -12.53
C ARG A 76 16.82 23.75 -12.20
N PHE A 77 16.36 22.65 -11.61
CA PHE A 77 14.99 22.46 -11.19
C PHE A 77 14.86 22.58 -9.67
N LYS A 78 13.73 23.13 -9.24
CA LYS A 78 13.31 23.02 -7.85
C LYS A 78 12.66 21.67 -7.64
N HIS A 79 13.26 20.83 -6.80
CA HIS A 79 12.71 19.53 -6.47
C HIS A 79 11.56 19.69 -5.48
N ILE A 80 10.43 19.07 -5.80
CA ILE A 80 9.26 18.97 -4.93
C ILE A 80 8.98 17.48 -4.74
N HIS A 81 9.20 16.98 -3.53
CA HIS A 81 8.92 15.60 -3.18
C HIS A 81 7.49 15.49 -2.67
N LEU A 82 6.69 14.68 -3.34
CA LEU A 82 5.36 14.30 -2.88
C LEU A 82 5.54 13.03 -2.04
N ASN A 83 5.66 13.21 -0.74
CA ASN A 83 5.72 12.06 0.17
C ASN A 83 4.31 11.54 0.36
N ASN A 84 4.15 10.22 0.25
CA ASN A 84 2.91 9.56 0.58
C ASN A 84 2.60 9.76 2.07
N ASN A 85 1.51 10.45 2.33
CA ASN A 85 0.92 10.56 3.66
C ASN A 85 -0.19 9.51 3.77
N PHE A 86 0.12 8.37 4.39
CA PHE A 86 -0.86 7.29 4.56
C PHE A 86 -2.09 7.71 5.36
N SER A 87 -1.98 8.71 6.25
CA SER A 87 -3.14 9.26 6.94
C SER A 87 -4.15 9.87 5.97
N GLN A 88 -3.66 10.61 4.95
CA GLN A 88 -4.51 11.13 3.88
C GLN A 88 -5.09 10.00 3.02
N THR A 89 -4.34 8.92 2.81
CA THR A 89 -4.85 7.74 2.11
C THR A 89 -6.01 7.09 2.87
N TYR A 90 -5.95 7.05 4.21
CA TYR A 90 -7.09 6.56 5.01
C TYR A 90 -8.32 7.48 4.88
N GLU A 91 -8.14 8.79 4.81
CA GLU A 91 -9.23 9.73 4.54
C GLU A 91 -9.86 9.50 3.16
N ILE A 92 -9.04 9.21 2.14
CA ILE A 92 -9.52 8.86 0.80
C ILE A 92 -10.30 7.55 0.85
N ILE A 93 -9.78 6.49 1.47
CA ILE A 93 -10.49 5.22 1.64
C ILE A 93 -11.84 5.46 2.33
N ALA A 94 -11.85 6.20 3.43
CA ALA A 94 -13.06 6.52 4.19
C ALA A 94 -14.08 7.31 3.35
N SER A 95 -13.63 8.18 2.44
CA SER A 95 -14.50 8.94 1.55
C SER A 95 -15.13 8.09 0.43
N VAL A 96 -14.44 7.05 -0.01
CA VAL A 96 -14.94 6.08 -1.00
C VAL A 96 -15.95 5.13 -0.37
N ILE A 97 -15.72 4.70 0.88
CA ILE A 97 -16.63 3.80 1.61
C ILE A 97 -17.79 4.64 2.20
N GLN A 98 -18.77 4.91 1.35
CA GLN A 98 -19.94 5.67 1.77
C GLN A 98 -20.83 4.86 2.71
N LYS A 99 -21.24 5.49 3.81
CA LYS A 99 -22.13 4.93 4.81
C LYS A 99 -23.42 5.72 4.89
N GLU A 100 -24.56 5.04 4.82
CA GLU A 100 -25.85 5.72 5.04
C GLU A 100 -25.93 6.16 6.50
N PRO A 101 -26.11 7.49 6.81
CA PRO A 101 -25.93 8.02 8.15
C PRO A 101 -26.80 7.36 9.22
N THR A 102 -28.08 7.09 8.90
CA THR A 102 -29.03 6.52 9.87
C THR A 102 -28.69 5.07 10.17
N LYS A 103 -28.37 4.29 9.13
CA LYS A 103 -27.95 2.87 9.29
C LYS A 103 -26.62 2.79 10.04
N TRP A 104 -25.67 3.65 9.70
CA TRP A 104 -24.38 3.70 10.36
C TRP A 104 -24.49 4.04 11.85
N ALA A 105 -25.30 5.04 12.21
CA ALA A 105 -25.55 5.38 13.62
C ALA A 105 -26.18 4.21 14.40
N ARG A 106 -27.13 3.49 13.78
CA ARG A 106 -27.71 2.26 14.38
C ARG A 106 -26.68 1.18 14.55
N PHE A 107 -25.86 0.94 13.53
CA PHE A 107 -24.78 -0.05 13.54
C PHE A 107 -23.78 0.25 14.67
N GLN A 108 -23.29 1.50 14.75
CA GLN A 108 -22.36 1.92 15.82
C GLN A 108 -22.93 1.68 17.22
N LYS A 109 -24.23 1.93 17.41
CA LYS A 109 -24.89 1.69 18.68
C LYS A 109 -24.99 0.19 19.00
N ASN A 110 -25.30 -0.64 18.02
CA ASN A 110 -25.44 -2.08 18.19
C ASN A 110 -24.09 -2.74 18.46
N HIS A 111 -23.02 -2.26 17.83
CA HIS A 111 -21.66 -2.79 17.89
C HIS A 111 -20.69 -1.88 18.66
N GLN A 112 -21.22 -1.08 19.59
CA GLN A 112 -20.41 -0.14 20.36
C GLN A 112 -19.24 -0.84 21.07
N LYS A 113 -19.49 -1.99 21.67
CA LYS A 113 -18.47 -2.75 22.40
C LYS A 113 -17.35 -3.24 21.48
N ASP A 114 -17.70 -3.76 20.32
CA ASP A 114 -16.73 -4.27 19.33
C ASP A 114 -15.85 -3.14 18.81
N LEU A 115 -16.45 -1.98 18.53
CA LEU A 115 -15.73 -0.79 18.08
C LEU A 115 -14.82 -0.20 19.17
N GLU A 116 -15.29 -0.15 20.42
CA GLU A 116 -14.49 0.31 21.56
C GLU A 116 -13.30 -0.63 21.83
N GLU A 117 -13.49 -1.94 21.65
CA GLU A 117 -12.42 -2.94 21.77
C GLU A 117 -11.33 -2.73 20.71
N LEU A 118 -11.71 -2.53 19.45
CA LEU A 118 -10.78 -2.19 18.37
C LEU A 118 -10.04 -0.87 18.66
N LEU A 119 -10.76 0.19 19.05
CA LEU A 119 -10.15 1.46 19.39
C LEU A 119 -9.18 1.32 20.56
N GLY A 120 -9.57 0.59 21.61
CA GLY A 120 -8.72 0.33 22.78
C GLY A 120 -7.44 -0.42 22.41
N ARG A 121 -7.54 -1.45 21.57
CA ARG A 121 -6.40 -2.25 21.13
C ARG A 121 -5.40 -1.44 20.31
N TYR A 122 -5.88 -0.62 19.38
CA TYR A 122 -5.00 0.09 18.45
C TYR A 122 -4.63 1.52 18.88
N LYS A 123 -5.12 2.00 20.02
CA LYS A 123 -4.88 3.38 20.53
C LYS A 123 -3.40 3.75 20.65
N ASN A 124 -2.56 2.82 21.07
CA ASN A 124 -1.12 3.02 21.25
C ASN A 124 -0.30 2.09 20.34
N HIS A 125 -0.95 1.55 19.32
CA HIS A 125 -0.31 0.58 18.44
C HIS A 125 0.59 1.29 17.42
N PRO A 126 1.78 0.74 17.09
CA PRO A 126 2.70 1.35 16.12
C PRO A 126 2.15 1.49 14.70
N LEU A 127 1.05 0.81 14.36
CA LEU A 127 0.39 0.93 13.05
C LEU A 127 -0.05 2.34 12.73
N PHE A 128 -0.52 3.08 13.74
CA PHE A 128 -1.03 4.42 13.58
C PHE A 128 -0.17 5.41 14.35
N SER A 129 -0.13 6.66 13.88
CA SER A 129 0.48 7.73 14.65
C SER A 129 -0.35 7.95 15.93
N ALA A 130 0.27 8.50 16.99
CA ALA A 130 -0.43 8.80 18.25
C ALA A 130 -1.56 9.84 18.10
N ASN A 131 -1.99 10.13 16.85
CA ASN A 131 -3.08 11.04 16.54
C ASN A 131 -4.42 10.28 16.57
N SER A 132 -5.30 10.66 17.47
CA SER A 132 -6.65 10.08 17.63
C SER A 132 -7.47 10.15 16.34
N THR A 133 -7.31 11.21 15.55
CA THR A 133 -8.06 11.40 14.29
C THR A 133 -7.66 10.36 13.25
N GLU A 134 -6.37 10.04 13.12
CA GLU A 134 -5.90 8.99 12.20
C GLU A 134 -6.48 7.63 12.59
N LEU A 135 -6.43 7.29 13.87
CA LEU A 135 -6.98 6.04 14.39
C LEU A 135 -8.49 5.93 14.16
N GLU A 136 -9.24 6.98 14.48
CA GLU A 136 -10.70 7.03 14.25
C GLU A 136 -11.03 6.88 12.76
N THR A 137 -10.30 7.56 11.89
CA THR A 137 -10.47 7.44 10.43
C THR A 137 -10.18 6.01 9.98
N ALA A 138 -9.11 5.39 10.48
CA ALA A 138 -8.73 4.02 10.11
C ALA A 138 -9.75 2.97 10.59
N ILE A 139 -10.37 3.15 11.75
CA ILE A 139 -11.31 2.18 12.33
C ILE A 139 -12.75 2.48 11.89
N MET A 140 -13.22 3.71 12.09
CA MET A 140 -14.61 4.07 11.82
C MET A 140 -14.82 4.46 10.35
N GLY A 141 -13.92 5.24 9.80
CA GLY A 141 -13.97 5.71 8.42
C GLY A 141 -13.77 4.58 7.42
N CYS A 142 -12.76 3.76 7.62
CA CYS A 142 -12.39 2.66 6.72
C CYS A 142 -13.15 1.35 6.98
N TYR A 143 -14.06 1.28 7.98
CA TYR A 143 -14.91 0.11 8.16
C TYR A 143 -15.60 -0.27 6.83
N PRO A 144 -15.64 -1.53 6.39
CA PRO A 144 -15.39 -2.76 7.14
C PRO A 144 -13.94 -3.28 7.12
N LEU A 145 -12.95 -2.49 6.69
CA LEU A 145 -11.56 -2.94 6.77
C LEU A 145 -11.12 -3.11 8.23
N HIS A 146 -10.52 -4.26 8.54
CA HIS A 146 -9.82 -4.42 9.81
C HIS A 146 -8.68 -3.40 9.92
N PRO A 147 -8.33 -2.83 11.10
CA PRO A 147 -7.26 -1.83 11.22
C PRO A 147 -5.93 -2.26 10.60
N VAL A 148 -5.55 -3.54 10.74
CA VAL A 148 -4.35 -4.09 10.08
C VAL A 148 -4.51 -4.11 8.57
N SER A 149 -5.70 -4.45 8.04
CA SER A 149 -5.99 -4.40 6.59
C SER A 149 -5.94 -2.98 6.06
N THR A 150 -6.47 -2.00 6.80
CA THR A 150 -6.38 -0.58 6.48
C THR A 150 -4.92 -0.12 6.39
N PHE A 151 -4.05 -0.61 7.28
CA PHE A 151 -2.62 -0.32 7.25
C PHE A 151 -1.91 -0.99 6.06
N ILE A 152 -2.20 -2.27 5.81
CA ILE A 152 -1.55 -3.09 4.78
C ILE A 152 -1.91 -2.62 3.37
N LEU A 153 -3.19 -2.40 3.10
CA LEU A 153 -3.73 -2.23 1.75
C LEU A 153 -3.05 -1.12 0.92
N PRO A 154 -2.87 0.12 1.39
CA PRO A 154 -2.20 1.15 0.60
C PRO A 154 -0.71 0.87 0.41
N ARG A 155 -0.04 0.33 1.42
CA ARG A 155 1.41 0.02 1.38
C ARG A 155 1.70 -1.14 0.43
N LEU A 156 0.85 -2.15 0.46
CA LEU A 156 0.95 -3.28 -0.46
C LEU A 156 0.70 -2.83 -1.90
N SER A 157 -0.32 -1.97 -2.09
CA SER A 157 -0.61 -1.39 -3.40
C SER A 157 0.60 -0.64 -3.97
N GLU A 158 1.34 0.12 -3.16
CA GLU A 158 2.57 0.78 -3.62
C GLU A 158 3.69 -0.21 -3.96
N ARG A 159 3.83 -1.27 -3.17
CA ARG A 159 4.94 -2.21 -3.32
C ARG A 159 4.80 -3.14 -4.53
N VAL A 160 3.57 -3.59 -4.83
CA VAL A 160 3.33 -4.63 -5.84
C VAL A 160 2.39 -4.23 -6.97
N ALA A 161 1.68 -3.12 -6.87
CA ALA A 161 0.69 -2.74 -7.87
C ALA A 161 1.33 -2.10 -9.09
N GLN A 162 1.50 -2.87 -10.14
CA GLN A 162 1.81 -2.38 -11.47
C GLN A 162 0.55 -2.44 -12.34
N ASN A 163 -0.13 -1.30 -12.48
CA ASN A 163 -1.18 -1.00 -13.48
C ASN A 163 -2.57 -1.66 -13.34
N GLU A 164 -2.74 -2.89 -12.83
CA GLU A 164 -4.03 -3.58 -12.89
C GLU A 164 -4.76 -3.71 -11.55
N ARG A 165 -4.03 -3.97 -10.45
CA ARG A 165 -4.61 -4.15 -9.11
C ARG A 165 -4.02 -3.13 -8.17
N THR A 166 -4.81 -2.11 -7.86
CA THR A 166 -4.43 -1.02 -6.97
C THR A 166 -5.36 -0.97 -5.77
N LEU A 167 -5.04 -0.11 -4.81
CA LEU A 167 -5.96 0.27 -3.75
C LEU A 167 -7.35 0.62 -4.30
N PHE A 168 -7.40 1.44 -5.35
CA PHE A 168 -8.67 1.93 -5.90
C PHE A 168 -9.46 0.83 -6.61
N THR A 169 -8.81 -0.08 -7.30
CA THR A 169 -9.50 -1.22 -7.92
C THR A 169 -10.03 -2.19 -6.87
N PHE A 170 -9.33 -2.39 -5.75
CA PHE A 170 -9.85 -3.16 -4.62
C PHE A 170 -11.15 -2.55 -4.06
N LEU A 171 -11.19 -1.21 -3.92
CA LEU A 171 -12.33 -0.49 -3.34
C LEU A 171 -13.54 -0.39 -4.30
N SER A 172 -13.33 -0.37 -5.62
CA SER A 172 -14.38 0.00 -6.59
C SER A 172 -14.71 -1.06 -7.63
N ALA A 173 -13.79 -2.00 -7.93
CA ALA A 173 -14.00 -2.96 -8.99
C ALA A 173 -14.96 -4.08 -8.59
N GLU A 174 -15.66 -4.60 -9.59
CA GLU A 174 -16.36 -5.89 -9.49
C GLU A 174 -15.33 -7.02 -9.59
N GLY A 175 -15.54 -8.08 -8.83
CA GLY A 175 -14.65 -9.24 -8.85
C GLY A 175 -14.62 -9.99 -7.51
N THR A 176 -13.85 -11.06 -7.46
CA THR A 176 -13.64 -11.83 -6.23
C THR A 176 -12.65 -11.13 -5.32
N SER A 177 -12.86 -11.26 -4.00
CA SER A 177 -11.98 -10.71 -2.95
C SER A 177 -11.81 -9.18 -3.02
N THR A 178 -12.84 -8.45 -3.48
CA THR A 178 -12.89 -7.00 -3.47
C THR A 178 -13.79 -6.50 -2.35
N LEU A 179 -13.69 -5.20 -2.01
CA LEU A 179 -14.63 -4.59 -1.06
C LEU A 179 -16.09 -4.80 -1.50
N ARG A 180 -16.37 -4.68 -2.79
CA ARG A 180 -17.72 -4.87 -3.31
C ARG A 180 -18.23 -6.29 -3.11
N SER A 181 -17.42 -7.30 -3.42
CA SER A 181 -17.82 -8.71 -3.18
C SER A 181 -18.06 -9.03 -1.70
N PHE A 182 -17.36 -8.34 -0.81
CA PHE A 182 -17.61 -8.45 0.63
C PHE A 182 -18.94 -7.79 1.00
N ILE A 183 -19.23 -6.59 0.49
CA ILE A 183 -20.46 -5.86 0.79
C ILE A 183 -21.70 -6.59 0.24
N ASP A 184 -21.60 -7.24 -0.93
CA ASP A 184 -22.70 -7.95 -1.58
C ASP A 184 -23.22 -9.13 -0.72
N VAL A 185 -22.40 -9.70 0.14
CA VAL A 185 -22.74 -10.78 1.07
C VAL A 185 -22.80 -10.34 2.52
N TYR A 186 -22.65 -9.04 2.78
CA TYR A 186 -22.56 -8.48 4.11
C TYR A 186 -23.91 -8.50 4.82
N ASP A 187 -23.92 -8.94 6.06
CA ASP A 187 -25.09 -8.88 6.95
C ASP A 187 -25.00 -7.63 7.85
N ASP A 188 -25.92 -6.68 7.67
CA ASP A 188 -25.96 -5.40 8.41
C ASP A 188 -26.08 -5.57 9.95
N ASP A 189 -26.50 -6.73 10.43
CA ASP A 189 -26.64 -7.02 11.86
C ASP A 189 -25.38 -7.70 12.47
N SER A 190 -24.39 -8.03 11.64
CA SER A 190 -23.15 -8.69 12.05
C SER A 190 -21.94 -7.75 12.05
N PHE A 191 -21.03 -7.93 13.02
CA PHE A 191 -19.76 -7.20 13.04
C PHE A 191 -18.69 -7.98 12.29
N ASN A 192 -18.66 -7.81 10.97
CA ASN A 192 -17.70 -8.47 10.10
C ASN A 192 -16.63 -7.50 9.58
N LEU A 193 -15.40 -7.97 9.51
CA LEU A 193 -14.26 -7.19 9.08
C LEU A 193 -13.52 -7.90 7.94
N ILE A 194 -13.09 -7.13 6.96
CA ILE A 194 -12.14 -7.59 5.93
C ILE A 194 -10.77 -7.72 6.58
N THR A 195 -10.34 -8.95 6.83
CA THR A 195 -9.07 -9.28 7.45
C THR A 195 -7.93 -9.38 6.42
N PRO A 196 -6.66 -9.35 6.83
CA PRO A 196 -5.52 -9.34 5.89
C PRO A 196 -5.48 -10.52 4.92
N ASP A 197 -5.99 -11.69 5.29
CA ASP A 197 -6.06 -12.85 4.41
C ASP A 197 -6.91 -12.60 3.16
N GLU A 198 -7.97 -11.79 3.26
CA GLU A 198 -8.78 -11.38 2.10
C GLU A 198 -8.03 -10.39 1.19
N ILE A 199 -7.20 -9.52 1.78
CA ILE A 199 -6.29 -8.66 1.03
C ILE A 199 -5.25 -9.51 0.28
N TYR A 200 -4.71 -10.57 0.92
CA TYR A 200 -3.83 -11.51 0.27
C TYR A 200 -4.48 -12.13 -0.97
N ASP A 201 -5.71 -12.64 -0.84
CA ASP A 201 -6.43 -13.28 -1.94
C ASP A 201 -6.65 -12.33 -3.14
N TYR A 202 -6.88 -11.06 -2.86
CA TYR A 202 -6.97 -10.04 -3.92
C TYR A 202 -5.64 -9.81 -4.64
N PHE A 203 -4.53 -9.75 -3.91
CA PHE A 203 -3.21 -9.45 -4.47
C PHE A 203 -2.43 -10.69 -4.94
N GLU A 204 -2.84 -11.90 -4.58
CA GLU A 204 -2.15 -13.15 -4.94
C GLU A 204 -1.76 -13.25 -6.42
N PRO A 205 -2.63 -12.89 -7.41
CA PRO A 205 -2.26 -12.92 -8.81
C PRO A 205 -1.07 -12.01 -9.18
N LEU A 206 -0.81 -10.95 -8.42
CA LEU A 206 0.36 -10.09 -8.62
C LEU A 206 1.61 -10.72 -8.03
N PHE A 207 1.55 -11.30 -6.83
CA PHE A 207 2.67 -12.02 -6.23
C PHE A 207 3.18 -13.15 -7.14
N LYS A 208 2.25 -13.85 -7.80
CA LYS A 208 2.56 -14.89 -8.78
C LYS A 208 3.26 -14.37 -10.03
N LYS A 209 2.97 -13.12 -10.44
CA LYS A 209 3.56 -12.48 -11.63
C LYS A 209 4.90 -11.79 -11.35
N GLU A 210 5.28 -11.64 -10.07
CA GLU A 210 6.55 -11.03 -9.70
C GLU A 210 7.75 -11.78 -10.26
N THR A 211 8.88 -11.09 -10.36
CA THR A 211 10.11 -11.66 -10.95
C THR A 211 10.55 -12.92 -10.21
N PHE A 212 10.74 -14.00 -10.94
CA PHE A 212 11.25 -15.27 -10.40
C PHE A 212 12.60 -15.05 -9.69
N GLY A 213 12.71 -15.54 -8.45
CA GLY A 213 13.88 -15.30 -7.59
C GLY A 213 13.89 -13.91 -6.93
N GLY A 214 12.82 -13.12 -7.09
CA GLY A 214 12.59 -11.93 -6.29
C GLY A 214 11.94 -12.27 -4.94
N GLU A 215 12.22 -11.49 -3.92
CA GLU A 215 11.80 -11.73 -2.54
C GLU A 215 10.28 -11.96 -2.41
N ILE A 216 9.46 -11.14 -3.06
CA ILE A 216 7.99 -11.28 -3.03
C ILE A 216 7.56 -12.59 -3.67
N HIS A 217 8.19 -12.97 -4.79
CA HIS A 217 7.90 -14.23 -5.46
C HIS A 217 8.28 -15.44 -4.61
N ASP A 218 9.41 -15.37 -3.92
CA ASP A 218 9.87 -16.45 -3.03
C ASP A 218 8.93 -16.61 -1.82
N ILE A 219 8.47 -15.50 -1.22
CA ILE A 219 7.43 -15.52 -0.17
C ILE A 219 6.14 -16.14 -0.71
N TYR A 220 5.72 -15.78 -1.92
CA TYR A 220 4.54 -16.36 -2.57
C TYR A 220 4.67 -17.86 -2.76
N LEU A 221 5.81 -18.35 -3.27
CA LEU A 221 6.04 -19.79 -3.49
C LEU A 221 5.96 -20.57 -2.17
N LEU A 222 6.62 -20.08 -1.12
CA LEU A 222 6.57 -20.68 0.20
C LEU A 222 5.14 -20.70 0.75
N THR A 223 4.44 -19.58 0.68
CA THR A 223 3.05 -19.46 1.11
C THR A 223 2.14 -20.43 0.37
N SER A 224 2.24 -20.49 -0.96
CA SER A 224 1.46 -21.39 -1.82
C SER A 224 1.72 -22.86 -1.49
N ALA A 225 2.97 -23.23 -1.21
CA ALA A 225 3.32 -24.59 -0.79
C ALA A 225 2.65 -24.98 0.54
N ILE A 226 2.67 -24.08 1.54
CA ILE A 226 2.01 -24.31 2.83
C ILE A 226 0.49 -24.38 2.65
N LEU A 227 -0.11 -23.43 1.93
CA LEU A 227 -1.56 -23.41 1.70
C LEU A 227 -2.08 -24.66 1.00
N SER A 228 -1.27 -25.29 0.11
CA SER A 228 -1.65 -26.54 -0.55
C SER A 228 -1.85 -27.70 0.41
N SER A 229 -1.28 -27.63 1.61
CA SER A 229 -1.37 -28.64 2.68
C SER A 229 -2.43 -28.33 3.74
N LEU A 230 -3.11 -27.18 3.61
CA LEU A 230 -4.13 -26.74 4.56
C LEU A 230 -5.53 -26.78 3.93
N ALA A 231 -6.55 -26.91 4.79
CA ALA A 231 -7.92 -26.78 4.31
C ALA A 231 -8.20 -25.34 3.87
N VAL A 232 -8.81 -25.18 2.71
CA VAL A 232 -9.22 -23.87 2.19
C VAL A 232 -10.15 -23.20 3.21
N HIS A 233 -9.91 -21.95 3.52
CA HIS A 233 -10.65 -21.15 4.51
C HIS A 233 -10.45 -21.57 5.99
N SER A 234 -9.53 -22.50 6.30
CA SER A 234 -9.18 -22.77 7.70
C SER A 234 -8.52 -21.54 8.35
N LEU A 235 -8.58 -21.48 9.69
CA LEU A 235 -7.94 -20.41 10.44
C LEU A 235 -6.42 -20.41 10.22
N GLU A 236 -5.82 -21.60 10.11
CA GLU A 236 -4.39 -21.76 9.77
C GLU A 236 -4.06 -21.13 8.40
N ALA A 237 -4.89 -21.36 7.37
CA ALA A 237 -4.70 -20.77 6.06
C ALA A 237 -4.79 -19.23 6.11
N LYS A 238 -5.76 -18.69 6.86
CA LYS A 238 -5.89 -17.25 7.08
C LYS A 238 -4.65 -16.65 7.77
N ILE A 239 -4.15 -17.32 8.81
CA ILE A 239 -2.94 -16.90 9.53
C ILE A 239 -1.72 -16.90 8.61
N VAL A 240 -1.52 -17.93 7.81
CA VAL A 240 -0.40 -18.04 6.87
C VAL A 240 -0.44 -16.90 5.84
N LYS A 241 -1.61 -16.60 5.27
CA LYS A 241 -1.80 -15.46 4.35
C LYS A 241 -1.46 -14.13 5.00
N THR A 242 -1.91 -13.92 6.24
CA THR A 242 -1.61 -12.70 7.01
C THR A 242 -0.12 -12.57 7.28
N LEU A 243 0.55 -13.62 7.73
CA LEU A 243 2.00 -13.63 7.93
C LEU A 243 2.74 -13.34 6.63
N SER A 244 2.32 -13.95 5.51
CA SER A 244 2.88 -13.66 4.18
C SER A 244 2.84 -12.17 3.86
N LEU A 245 1.71 -11.48 4.10
CA LEU A 245 1.61 -10.03 3.87
C LEU A 245 2.52 -9.22 4.78
N ILE A 246 2.68 -9.62 6.05
CA ILE A 246 3.60 -8.95 6.98
C ILE A 246 5.04 -9.04 6.45
N TYR A 247 5.45 -10.21 5.95
CA TYR A 247 6.78 -10.40 5.35
C TYR A 247 6.92 -9.65 4.03
N VAL A 248 5.92 -9.68 3.16
CA VAL A 248 5.92 -8.89 1.91
C VAL A 248 6.08 -7.41 2.19
N LEU A 249 5.51 -6.86 3.27
CA LEU A 249 5.61 -5.44 3.60
C LEU A 249 6.94 -5.04 4.25
N GLU A 250 7.62 -5.94 4.96
CA GLU A 250 8.87 -5.70 5.70
C GLU A 250 8.85 -4.50 6.67
N GLN A 251 7.67 -4.13 7.17
CA GLN A 251 7.55 -3.03 8.14
C GLN A 251 7.49 -3.55 9.58
N PHE A 252 8.45 -4.37 9.96
CA PHE A 252 8.46 -5.08 11.25
C PHE A 252 8.53 -4.17 12.49
N GLU A 253 8.95 -2.92 12.34
CA GLU A 253 8.88 -1.93 13.43
C GLU A 253 7.44 -1.52 13.77
N ARG A 254 6.54 -1.57 12.78
CA ARG A 254 5.14 -1.16 12.90
C ARG A 254 4.18 -2.34 12.97
N LEU A 255 4.42 -3.39 12.21
CA LEU A 255 3.59 -4.60 12.10
C LEU A 255 4.48 -5.84 12.28
N LYS A 256 4.48 -6.39 13.47
CA LYS A 256 5.33 -7.54 13.84
C LYS A 256 4.61 -8.86 13.59
N PRO A 257 5.30 -9.93 13.12
CA PRO A 257 4.72 -11.27 13.00
C PRO A 257 4.66 -11.97 14.37
N THR A 258 3.88 -11.43 15.32
CA THR A 258 3.75 -11.98 16.68
C THR A 258 2.41 -12.68 16.90
N LYS A 259 2.36 -13.61 17.86
CA LYS A 259 1.11 -14.25 18.27
C LYS A 259 0.05 -13.23 18.67
N ASP A 260 0.45 -12.19 19.42
CA ASP A 260 -0.48 -11.15 19.85
C ASP A 260 -1.08 -10.37 18.70
N GLU A 261 -0.29 -10.06 17.66
CA GLU A 261 -0.78 -9.40 16.45
C GLU A 261 -1.80 -10.28 15.72
N ILE A 262 -1.52 -11.57 15.54
CA ILE A 262 -2.43 -12.53 14.91
C ILE A 262 -3.72 -12.69 15.74
N VAL A 263 -3.62 -12.77 17.06
CA VAL A 263 -4.78 -12.77 17.95
C VAL A 263 -5.61 -11.49 17.74
N GLY A 264 -4.96 -10.35 17.64
CA GLY A 264 -5.64 -9.08 17.40
C GLY A 264 -6.41 -9.02 16.09
N VAL A 265 -5.88 -9.61 15.04
CA VAL A 265 -6.53 -9.66 13.72
C VAL A 265 -7.81 -10.51 13.77
N TYR A 266 -7.78 -11.64 14.44
CA TYR A 266 -8.85 -12.64 14.33
C TYR A 266 -9.77 -12.76 15.54
N SER A 267 -9.50 -12.02 16.64
CA SER A 267 -10.30 -12.12 17.88
C SER A 267 -11.76 -11.67 17.75
N SER A 268 -12.10 -10.89 16.74
CA SER A 268 -13.50 -10.53 16.42
C SER A 268 -14.32 -11.70 15.86
N SER A 269 -13.67 -12.69 15.26
CA SER A 269 -14.33 -13.81 14.58
C SER A 269 -14.06 -15.18 15.20
N PHE A 270 -12.99 -15.33 15.97
CA PHE A 270 -12.55 -16.58 16.56
C PHE A 270 -12.16 -16.40 18.03
N SER A 271 -12.31 -17.45 18.83
CA SER A 271 -11.85 -17.41 20.22
C SER A 271 -10.30 -17.35 20.27
N VAL A 272 -9.75 -16.66 21.26
CA VAL A 272 -8.30 -16.60 21.51
C VAL A 272 -7.70 -18.00 21.64
N LYS A 273 -8.47 -18.95 22.21
CA LYS A 273 -8.05 -20.35 22.35
C LYS A 273 -7.88 -21.02 20.98
N ASP A 274 -8.84 -20.84 20.08
CA ASP A 274 -8.79 -21.43 18.73
C ASP A 274 -7.66 -20.82 17.90
N ILE A 275 -7.45 -19.50 18.02
CA ILE A 275 -6.36 -18.82 17.34
C ILE A 275 -5.00 -19.36 17.81
N ASN A 276 -4.81 -19.49 19.14
CA ASN A 276 -3.56 -20.04 19.67
C ASN A 276 -3.37 -21.49 19.26
N ALA A 277 -4.42 -22.31 19.26
CA ALA A 277 -4.35 -23.70 18.81
C ALA A 277 -3.96 -23.79 17.32
N ALA A 278 -4.48 -22.92 16.45
CA ALA A 278 -4.12 -22.87 15.05
C ALA A 278 -2.64 -22.45 14.86
N ILE A 279 -2.17 -21.46 15.62
CA ILE A 279 -0.75 -21.04 15.59
C ILE A 279 0.16 -22.19 16.05
N ASP A 280 -0.18 -22.85 17.15
CA ASP A 280 0.63 -23.95 17.69
C ASP A 280 0.66 -25.14 16.72
N ASN A 281 -0.46 -25.46 16.03
CA ASN A 281 -0.51 -26.46 14.97
C ASN A 281 0.40 -26.10 13.77
N LEU A 282 0.45 -24.82 13.37
CA LEU A 282 1.37 -24.36 12.31
C LEU A 282 2.84 -24.48 12.72
N ILE A 283 3.16 -24.23 13.98
CA ILE A 283 4.52 -24.38 14.53
C ILE A 283 4.90 -25.86 14.62
N GLU A 284 3.99 -26.74 15.12
CA GLU A 284 4.22 -28.17 15.23
C GLU A 284 4.48 -28.83 13.86
N LYS A 285 3.81 -28.32 12.82
CA LYS A 285 4.02 -28.77 11.44
C LYS A 285 5.23 -28.13 10.75
N GLU A 286 5.99 -27.30 11.46
CA GLU A 286 7.13 -26.54 10.94
C GLU A 286 6.79 -25.61 9.75
N TYR A 287 5.54 -25.23 9.60
CA TYR A 287 5.12 -24.25 8.59
C TYR A 287 5.45 -22.81 9.00
N VAL A 288 5.55 -22.56 10.30
CA VAL A 288 5.96 -21.29 10.90
C VAL A 288 6.99 -21.58 11.99
N ILE A 289 8.09 -20.81 11.98
CA ILE A 289 9.11 -20.88 13.02
C ILE A 289 8.84 -19.74 14.00
N TYR A 290 8.76 -20.08 15.28
CA TYR A 290 8.67 -19.11 16.36
C TYR A 290 10.05 -18.89 16.95
N LEU A 291 10.59 -17.67 16.80
CA LEU A 291 11.90 -17.25 17.31
C LEU A 291 11.74 -16.42 18.57
#